data_b15fdd465b6c8817cf580746a5e9bba8
#
_entry.id   b15fdd465b6c8817cf580746a5e9bba8
#
_cell.length_a   1.000
_cell.length_b   1.000
_cell.length_c   1.000
_cell.angle_alpha   90.00
_cell.angle_beta   90.00
_cell.angle_gamma   90.00
#
_symmetry.space_group_name_H-M   'P 1'
#
loop_
_entity.id
_entity.type
_entity.pdbx_description
1 polymer ?
#
loop_
_entity_poly.entity_id
_entity_poly.type
_entity_poly.pdbx_seq_one_letter_code
_entity_poly.pdbx_strand_id
1 'polypeptide(L)'
;MKNMFLIGTSALLLSACVGSSTKKSIEKLPLEQTSVFASTDKNLENAYNWAKKMALSYVHDGSDPVGYWYEAALPQREAFCMRDVSHQSVGAQILGLAEHNKNMFGKFAKNISESKDWCTYWEINRYDKPAPADYANDKEFWYNLNANFDVIQACWKMYEWTGDKDYLTDSCFVNFYDKSLNEYVKHWRLEPENIMDRPRYMHQPDNFDLNNNFHTCRGLASYVENFRGLTLGVDLLASMYAGYKAHAQMAAICGDSVTARNDLKKADAYQNIIEDKWWDEEHQYYQTFWTEDKTFHRGEGVPVLLWFNAIKDDFRLKASINDILSKEWNVENLSHFPEMLYRFGYDEEAYKYLVTLPSVNRCEYPEVSYGVIEGCIGGLMGINPSSSNNTITTCSHLTDNGVEVEVKNVPVFNGYITVNSSLKISQA
;
A
#
# COMPACT_ATOMS: atom_id res chain seq x y z
N MET A 1 -27.71 1.97 14.05
CA MET A 1 -28.23 1.65 12.70
C MET A 1 -27.65 2.69 11.77
N LYS A 2 -26.58 2.36 11.05
CA LYS A 2 -25.93 3.29 10.10
C LYS A 2 -26.84 3.42 8.87
N ASN A 3 -27.29 4.63 8.58
CA ASN A 3 -28.12 4.92 7.41
C ASN A 3 -27.25 4.88 6.15
N MET A 4 -27.49 3.89 5.33
CA MET A 4 -26.92 3.78 3.99
C MET A 4 -27.71 4.74 3.09
N PHE A 5 -27.16 5.90 2.76
CA PHE A 5 -27.75 6.79 1.77
C PHE A 5 -27.25 6.40 0.37
N LEU A 6 -28.14 5.88 -0.44
CA LEU A 6 -27.96 5.81 -1.89
C LEU A 6 -28.02 7.25 -2.42
N ILE A 7 -26.89 7.77 -2.88
CA ILE A 7 -26.86 9.06 -3.60
C ILE A 7 -27.07 8.76 -5.08
N GLY A 8 -27.96 9.53 -5.64
CA GLY A 8 -28.55 9.34 -6.95
C GLY A 8 -27.53 9.13 -8.06
N THR A 9 -27.79 8.08 -8.79
CA THR A 9 -27.27 7.77 -10.10
C THR A 9 -27.67 8.86 -11.09
N SER A 10 -26.69 9.62 -11.61
CA SER A 10 -26.89 10.26 -12.90
C SER A 10 -27.00 9.16 -13.93
N ALA A 11 -28.24 8.89 -14.36
CA ALA A 11 -28.54 7.88 -15.34
C ALA A 11 -27.87 8.22 -16.68
N LEU A 12 -26.84 7.45 -17.04
CA LEU A 12 -26.45 7.30 -18.43
C LEU A 12 -27.53 6.49 -19.15
N LEU A 13 -28.40 7.18 -19.88
CA LEU A 13 -29.31 6.55 -20.83
C LEU A 13 -28.47 5.85 -21.92
N LEU A 14 -28.29 4.56 -21.80
CA LEU A 14 -27.80 3.71 -22.88
C LEU A 14 -28.91 3.54 -23.93
N SER A 15 -28.88 4.37 -24.96
CA SER A 15 -29.59 4.10 -26.22
C SER A 15 -28.76 3.06 -26.99
N ALA A 16 -29.30 1.87 -27.15
CA ALA A 16 -28.70 0.83 -27.98
C ALA A 16 -28.84 1.21 -29.46
N CYS A 17 -27.82 1.81 -30.03
CA CYS A 17 -27.60 1.85 -31.48
C CYS A 17 -26.30 1.08 -31.76
N VAL A 18 -26.43 0.01 -32.56
CA VAL A 18 -25.30 -0.72 -33.14
C VAL A 18 -24.61 0.25 -34.13
N GLY A 19 -23.54 0.83 -33.69
CA GLY A 19 -22.63 1.67 -34.46
C GLY A 19 -21.22 1.45 -33.89
N SER A 20 -20.21 1.31 -34.74
CA SER A 20 -18.81 1.11 -34.39
C SER A 20 -18.40 2.10 -33.28
N SER A 21 -18.24 1.67 -32.06
CA SER A 21 -17.84 2.53 -30.97
C SER A 21 -16.34 2.80 -31.10
N THR A 22 -15.98 3.90 -31.73
CA THR A 22 -14.71 4.58 -31.40
C THR A 22 -14.77 4.88 -29.91
N LYS A 23 -13.98 4.15 -29.09
CA LYS A 23 -13.73 4.53 -27.69
C LYS A 23 -13.21 5.97 -27.73
N LYS A 24 -14.04 6.95 -27.40
CA LYS A 24 -13.57 8.30 -27.12
C LYS A 24 -12.67 8.18 -25.90
N SER A 25 -11.37 8.35 -26.10
CA SER A 25 -10.46 8.52 -24.97
C SER A 25 -10.92 9.76 -24.20
N ILE A 26 -11.19 9.60 -22.91
CA ILE A 26 -11.46 10.74 -22.03
C ILE A 26 -10.20 11.59 -22.03
N GLU A 27 -10.34 12.89 -22.30
CA GLU A 27 -9.21 13.81 -22.27
C GLU A 27 -8.60 13.82 -20.87
N LYS A 28 -7.28 13.58 -20.80
CA LYS A 28 -6.54 13.53 -19.55
C LYS A 28 -6.41 14.96 -19.01
N LEU A 29 -6.90 15.18 -17.78
CA LEU A 29 -6.77 16.47 -17.12
C LEU A 29 -5.31 16.74 -16.72
N PRO A 30 -4.88 18.03 -16.75
CA PRO A 30 -3.62 18.42 -16.10
C PRO A 30 -3.61 18.01 -14.61
N LEU A 31 -2.44 17.63 -14.08
CA LEU A 31 -2.34 17.13 -12.71
C LEU A 31 -2.86 18.11 -11.66
N GLU A 32 -2.70 19.41 -11.89
CA GLU A 32 -3.20 20.46 -10.98
C GLU A 32 -4.74 20.49 -10.93
N GLN A 33 -5.41 20.04 -11.99
CA GLN A 33 -6.87 19.97 -12.09
C GLN A 33 -7.44 18.61 -11.66
N THR A 34 -6.58 17.60 -11.48
CA THR A 34 -6.96 16.27 -11.00
C THR A 34 -7.15 16.30 -9.49
N SER A 35 -8.20 15.64 -8.99
CA SER A 35 -8.49 15.51 -7.56
C SER A 35 -8.39 16.85 -6.80
N VAL A 36 -9.39 17.69 -6.96
CA VAL A 36 -9.52 18.99 -6.25
C VAL A 36 -10.38 18.78 -5.02
N PHE A 37 -9.91 19.23 -3.88
CA PHE A 37 -10.58 19.12 -2.58
C PHE A 37 -10.91 20.53 -2.05
N ALA A 38 -12.15 20.77 -1.71
CA ALA A 38 -12.62 21.98 -1.07
C ALA A 38 -13.41 21.63 0.20
N SER A 39 -13.20 22.38 1.27
CA SER A 39 -13.91 22.19 2.52
C SER A 39 -14.21 23.51 3.23
N THR A 40 -15.32 23.53 3.96
CA THR A 40 -15.59 24.60 4.95
C THR A 40 -14.65 24.50 6.15
N ASP A 41 -14.15 23.30 6.48
CA ASP A 41 -13.05 23.12 7.44
C ASP A 41 -11.70 23.43 6.75
N LYS A 42 -11.11 24.55 7.19
CA LYS A 42 -9.84 25.02 6.60
C LYS A 42 -8.62 24.17 6.98
N ASN A 43 -8.66 23.41 8.06
CA ASN A 43 -7.56 22.51 8.41
C ASN A 43 -7.49 21.36 7.40
N LEU A 44 -8.63 20.76 7.07
CA LEU A 44 -8.72 19.72 6.04
C LEU A 44 -8.29 20.24 4.67
N GLU A 45 -8.83 21.40 4.24
CA GLU A 45 -8.49 21.98 2.95
C GLU A 45 -6.99 22.33 2.85
N ASN A 46 -6.42 22.89 3.92
CA ASN A 46 -4.99 23.22 3.96
C ASN A 46 -4.12 21.98 3.95
N ALA A 47 -4.48 20.92 4.70
CA ALA A 47 -3.75 19.67 4.72
C ALA A 47 -3.71 19.02 3.32
N TYR A 48 -4.87 18.96 2.64
CA TYR A 48 -4.95 18.43 1.28
C TYR A 48 -4.12 19.25 0.29
N ASN A 49 -4.26 20.57 0.31
CA ASN A 49 -3.55 21.47 -0.62
C ASN A 49 -2.03 21.41 -0.41
N TRP A 50 -1.58 21.36 0.85
CA TRP A 50 -0.17 21.13 1.18
C TRP A 50 0.31 19.80 0.59
N ALA A 51 -0.43 18.71 0.87
CA ALA A 51 -0.07 17.38 0.43
C ALA A 51 -0.01 17.28 -1.10
N LYS A 52 -1.01 17.82 -1.81
CA LYS A 52 -1.03 17.85 -3.27
C LYS A 52 0.17 18.60 -3.84
N LYS A 53 0.48 19.77 -3.29
CA LYS A 53 1.65 20.55 -3.71
C LYS A 53 2.96 19.78 -3.50
N MET A 54 3.12 19.16 -2.34
CA MET A 54 4.31 18.35 -2.03
C MET A 54 4.41 17.14 -2.95
N ALA A 55 3.35 16.33 -3.06
CA ALA A 55 3.33 15.15 -3.91
C ALA A 55 3.65 15.48 -5.38
N LEU A 56 3.06 16.53 -5.94
CA LEU A 56 3.33 16.94 -7.33
C LEU A 56 4.76 17.47 -7.52
N SER A 57 5.44 17.96 -6.47
CA SER A 57 6.85 18.37 -6.58
C SER A 57 7.81 17.20 -6.75
N TYR A 58 7.39 15.98 -6.44
CA TYR A 58 8.16 14.74 -6.61
C TYR A 58 7.93 14.04 -7.95
N VAL A 59 7.05 14.57 -8.80
CA VAL A 59 6.65 13.91 -10.05
C VAL A 59 7.58 14.29 -11.20
N HIS A 60 8.00 13.30 -11.98
CA HIS A 60 8.84 13.44 -13.17
C HIS A 60 8.05 13.10 -14.44
N ASP A 61 8.28 13.84 -15.50
CA ASP A 61 7.47 13.89 -16.73
C ASP A 61 7.77 12.79 -17.77
N GLY A 62 8.60 11.81 -17.41
CA GLY A 62 9.00 10.73 -18.31
C GLY A 62 10.20 11.06 -19.21
N SER A 63 10.85 12.21 -19.06
CA SER A 63 12.07 12.58 -19.78
C SER A 63 13.32 11.82 -19.29
N ASP A 64 13.28 11.28 -18.07
CA ASP A 64 14.35 10.45 -17.53
C ASP A 64 14.40 9.07 -18.19
N PRO A 65 15.58 8.43 -18.26
CA PRO A 65 15.72 7.07 -18.81
C PRO A 65 14.78 6.01 -18.21
N VAL A 66 14.39 6.16 -16.94
CA VAL A 66 13.45 5.25 -16.27
C VAL A 66 12.00 5.43 -16.74
N GLY A 67 11.66 6.52 -17.43
CA GLY A 67 10.31 6.84 -17.88
C GLY A 67 9.52 7.67 -16.87
N TYR A 68 8.20 7.49 -16.80
CA TYR A 68 7.33 8.17 -15.85
C TYR A 68 7.53 7.62 -14.43
N TRP A 69 7.88 8.49 -13.49
CA TRP A 69 8.10 8.12 -12.11
C TRP A 69 7.87 9.31 -11.16
N TYR A 70 7.76 9.03 -9.88
CA TYR A 70 7.81 10.02 -8.80
C TYR A 70 8.76 9.53 -7.71
N GLU A 71 9.32 10.45 -6.93
CA GLU A 71 10.20 10.07 -5.82
C GLU A 71 9.42 9.28 -4.76
N ALA A 72 9.94 8.13 -4.40
CA ALA A 72 9.39 7.20 -3.45
C ALA A 72 10.54 6.52 -2.68
N ALA A 73 11.36 7.35 -2.05
CA ALA A 73 12.52 6.98 -1.26
C ALA A 73 12.85 8.14 -0.33
N LEU A 74 13.99 8.06 0.37
CA LEU A 74 14.50 9.21 1.12
C LEU A 74 14.64 10.43 0.20
N PRO A 75 14.25 11.64 0.65
CA PRO A 75 14.36 12.85 -0.15
C PRO A 75 15.76 13.03 -0.76
N GLN A 76 15.82 13.53 -2.00
CA GLN A 76 17.05 13.79 -2.76
C GLN A 76 17.84 12.55 -3.25
N ARG A 77 17.29 11.34 -3.14
CA ARG A 77 17.90 10.13 -3.73
C ARG A 77 17.71 10.01 -5.23
N GLU A 78 16.79 10.77 -5.81
CA GLU A 78 16.40 10.67 -7.22
C GLU A 78 16.06 9.23 -7.62
N ALA A 79 15.27 8.56 -6.77
CA ALA A 79 14.97 7.14 -6.88
C ALA A 79 13.60 6.80 -6.29
N PHE A 80 13.18 5.55 -6.49
CA PHE A 80 11.96 4.99 -5.92
C PHE A 80 12.19 3.59 -5.38
N CYS A 81 11.74 3.38 -4.15
CA CYS A 81 11.83 2.14 -3.40
C CYS A 81 10.56 1.31 -3.54
N MET A 82 10.66 -0.01 -3.58
CA MET A 82 9.50 -0.92 -3.73
C MET A 82 8.44 -0.73 -2.66
N ARG A 83 8.85 -0.64 -1.38
CA ARG A 83 7.92 -0.42 -0.28
C ARG A 83 7.16 0.89 -0.48
N ASP A 84 7.91 1.99 -0.64
CA ASP A 84 7.32 3.32 -0.69
C ASP A 84 6.38 3.48 -1.89
N VAL A 85 6.74 2.98 -3.09
CA VAL A 85 5.84 2.98 -4.26
C VAL A 85 4.55 2.22 -3.96
N SER A 86 4.64 1.04 -3.33
CA SER A 86 3.47 0.23 -3.00
C SER A 86 2.53 0.97 -2.04
N HIS A 87 3.10 1.64 -1.05
CA HIS A 87 2.38 2.38 -0.02
C HIS A 87 1.80 3.70 -0.53
N GLN A 88 2.47 4.37 -1.47
CA GLN A 88 2.06 5.67 -2.04
C GLN A 88 1.08 5.53 -3.21
N SER A 89 0.95 4.34 -3.78
CA SER A 89 0.30 4.11 -5.09
C SER A 89 -1.14 4.59 -5.17
N VAL A 90 -1.94 4.46 -4.11
CA VAL A 90 -3.34 4.93 -4.09
C VAL A 90 -3.38 6.45 -4.07
N GLY A 91 -2.60 7.11 -3.23
CA GLY A 91 -2.48 8.58 -3.22
C GLY A 91 -2.02 9.12 -4.57
N ALA A 92 -1.05 8.46 -5.21
CA ALA A 92 -0.58 8.78 -6.55
C ALA A 92 -1.68 8.59 -7.61
N GLN A 93 -2.44 7.48 -7.54
CA GLN A 93 -3.58 7.23 -8.43
C GLN A 93 -4.64 8.33 -8.32
N ILE A 94 -4.97 8.74 -7.10
CA ILE A 94 -5.92 9.83 -6.82
C ILE A 94 -5.47 11.15 -7.49
N LEU A 95 -4.17 11.41 -7.55
CA LEU A 95 -3.59 12.57 -8.22
C LEU A 95 -3.45 12.42 -9.75
N GLY A 96 -3.87 11.29 -10.34
CA GLY A 96 -3.82 11.05 -11.79
C GLY A 96 -2.51 10.44 -12.29
N LEU A 97 -1.71 9.84 -11.39
CA LEU A 97 -0.39 9.28 -11.71
C LEU A 97 -0.43 7.78 -12.07
N ALA A 98 -1.52 7.32 -12.70
CA ALA A 98 -1.70 5.90 -13.09
C ALA A 98 -0.55 5.38 -13.96
N GLU A 99 -0.06 6.18 -14.92
CA GLU A 99 1.06 5.77 -15.80
C GLU A 99 2.38 5.67 -15.04
N HIS A 100 2.61 6.55 -14.05
CA HIS A 100 3.76 6.51 -13.18
C HIS A 100 3.75 5.22 -12.35
N ASN A 101 2.65 4.93 -11.66
CA ASN A 101 2.48 3.68 -10.90
C ASN A 101 2.76 2.45 -11.77
N LYS A 102 2.14 2.38 -12.94
CA LYS A 102 2.31 1.25 -13.85
C LYS A 102 3.74 1.06 -14.31
N ASN A 103 4.43 2.16 -14.68
CA ASN A 103 5.82 2.12 -15.08
C ASN A 103 6.72 1.65 -13.93
N MET A 104 6.57 2.23 -12.73
CA MET A 104 7.40 1.91 -11.57
C MET A 104 7.22 0.46 -11.14
N PHE A 105 5.98 -0.04 -11.03
CA PHE A 105 5.71 -1.46 -10.75
C PHE A 105 6.24 -2.37 -11.86
N GLY A 106 6.10 -1.98 -13.12
CA GLY A 106 6.66 -2.72 -14.26
C GLY A 106 8.19 -2.82 -14.19
N LYS A 107 8.89 -1.77 -13.72
CA LYS A 107 10.34 -1.80 -13.51
C LYS A 107 10.74 -2.82 -12.44
N PHE A 108 10.05 -2.87 -11.32
CA PHE A 108 10.30 -3.92 -10.32
C PHE A 108 9.99 -5.30 -10.87
N ALA A 109 8.80 -5.50 -11.45
CA ALA A 109 8.37 -6.79 -11.98
C ALA A 109 9.35 -7.36 -13.00
N LYS A 110 9.86 -6.53 -13.92
CA LYS A 110 10.81 -6.92 -14.97
C LYS A 110 12.15 -7.40 -14.41
N ASN A 111 12.56 -6.90 -13.25
CA ASN A 111 13.88 -7.15 -12.68
C ASN A 111 13.94 -8.33 -11.72
N ILE A 112 12.85 -9.09 -11.52
CA ILE A 112 12.88 -10.32 -10.73
C ILE A 112 13.76 -11.36 -11.44
N SER A 113 14.70 -12.00 -10.71
CA SER A 113 15.61 -12.99 -11.33
C SER A 113 16.16 -13.99 -10.34
N GLU A 114 16.52 -15.17 -10.85
CA GLU A 114 17.21 -16.23 -10.09
C GLU A 114 18.58 -15.76 -9.58
N SER A 115 19.30 -14.93 -10.34
CA SER A 115 20.60 -14.38 -9.93
C SER A 115 20.52 -13.57 -8.63
N LYS A 116 19.37 -12.97 -8.36
CA LYS A 116 19.03 -12.23 -7.13
C LYS A 116 18.22 -13.06 -6.13
N ASP A 117 18.23 -14.38 -6.25
CA ASP A 117 17.45 -15.28 -5.39
C ASP A 117 15.95 -14.96 -5.43
N TRP A 118 15.45 -14.64 -6.62
CA TRP A 118 14.06 -14.23 -6.92
C TRP A 118 13.63 -12.90 -6.26
N CYS A 119 14.57 -12.10 -5.77
CA CYS A 119 14.35 -10.69 -5.49
C CYS A 119 14.35 -9.86 -6.79
N THR A 120 13.95 -8.62 -6.68
CA THR A 120 14.16 -7.60 -7.73
C THR A 120 15.17 -6.57 -7.24
N TYR A 121 15.16 -5.34 -7.72
CA TYR A 121 15.90 -4.24 -7.10
C TYR A 121 15.07 -3.63 -5.97
N TRP A 122 15.71 -3.36 -4.83
CA TRP A 122 15.04 -2.68 -3.72
C TRP A 122 14.64 -1.26 -4.09
N GLU A 123 15.56 -0.55 -4.74
CA GLU A 123 15.41 0.83 -5.16
C GLU A 123 15.94 1.01 -6.59
N ILE A 124 15.20 1.75 -7.43
CA ILE A 124 15.57 2.06 -8.82
C ILE A 124 15.67 3.57 -8.95
N ASN A 125 16.76 4.05 -9.57
CA ASN A 125 17.00 5.48 -9.78
C ASN A 125 16.50 5.98 -11.13
N ARG A 126 16.53 7.31 -11.32
CA ARG A 126 16.12 7.98 -12.57
C ARG A 126 16.83 7.47 -13.83
N TYR A 127 17.98 6.81 -13.71
CA TYR A 127 18.76 6.27 -14.83
C TYR A 127 18.36 4.85 -15.21
N ASP A 128 17.25 4.32 -14.69
CA ASP A 128 16.79 2.93 -14.88
C ASP A 128 17.82 1.91 -14.39
N LYS A 129 18.45 2.18 -13.26
CA LYS A 129 19.47 1.35 -12.62
C LYS A 129 19.13 1.14 -11.15
N PRO A 130 19.60 0.03 -10.53
CA PRO A 130 19.50 -0.10 -9.09
C PRO A 130 20.24 1.07 -8.41
N ALA A 131 19.67 1.56 -7.31
CA ALA A 131 20.30 2.65 -6.56
C ALA A 131 21.60 2.18 -5.90
N PRO A 132 22.72 2.89 -6.08
CA PRO A 132 24.02 2.47 -5.55
C PRO A 132 24.08 2.39 -4.01
N ALA A 133 23.17 3.09 -3.32
CA ALA A 133 23.11 3.04 -1.86
C ALA A 133 22.74 1.65 -1.34
N ASP A 134 21.92 0.90 -2.11
CA ASP A 134 21.33 -0.35 -1.68
C ASP A 134 21.77 -1.55 -2.52
N TYR A 135 22.60 -1.35 -3.53
CA TYR A 135 23.00 -2.40 -4.46
C TYR A 135 24.46 -2.32 -4.87
N ALA A 136 25.22 -3.37 -4.58
CA ALA A 136 26.58 -3.56 -5.07
C ALA A 136 26.60 -4.54 -6.28
N ASN A 137 25.94 -5.69 -6.17
CA ASN A 137 25.77 -6.72 -7.20
C ASN A 137 24.63 -7.65 -6.84
N ASP A 138 24.31 -8.64 -7.71
CA ASP A 138 23.21 -9.61 -7.52
C ASP A 138 23.34 -10.51 -6.27
N LYS A 139 24.45 -10.44 -5.54
CA LYS A 139 24.68 -11.20 -4.29
C LYS A 139 24.80 -10.29 -3.06
N GLU A 140 25.04 -9.01 -3.27
CA GLU A 140 25.22 -8.01 -2.23
C GLU A 140 24.31 -6.82 -2.48
N PHE A 141 23.11 -6.83 -1.89
CA PHE A 141 22.14 -5.75 -1.96
C PHE A 141 21.20 -5.80 -0.76
N TRP A 142 20.55 -4.68 -0.47
CA TRP A 142 19.50 -4.59 0.53
C TRP A 142 18.19 -5.18 0.01
N TYR A 143 17.50 -5.98 0.83
CA TYR A 143 16.16 -6.45 0.49
C TYR A 143 15.35 -6.92 1.70
N ASN A 144 14.19 -6.32 1.91
CA ASN A 144 13.18 -6.80 2.85
C ASN A 144 12.19 -7.72 2.12
N LEU A 145 11.94 -8.88 2.71
CA LEU A 145 11.15 -9.93 2.04
C LEU A 145 9.67 -9.61 1.88
N ASN A 146 9.17 -8.60 2.56
CA ASN A 146 7.81 -8.07 2.44
C ASN A 146 7.51 -7.53 1.02
N ALA A 147 8.49 -6.90 0.39
CA ALA A 147 8.29 -6.03 -0.75
C ALA A 147 7.62 -6.69 -1.96
N ASN A 148 7.94 -7.96 -2.27
CA ASN A 148 7.28 -8.66 -3.37
C ASN A 148 5.77 -8.77 -3.15
N PHE A 149 5.34 -9.05 -1.93
CA PHE A 149 3.93 -9.20 -1.58
C PHE A 149 3.20 -7.86 -1.57
N ASP A 150 3.86 -6.80 -1.11
CA ASP A 150 3.33 -5.44 -1.13
C ASP A 150 3.07 -4.96 -2.57
N VAL A 151 4.00 -5.22 -3.50
CA VAL A 151 3.81 -4.92 -4.93
C VAL A 151 2.63 -5.69 -5.51
N ILE A 152 2.47 -6.98 -5.18
CA ILE A 152 1.31 -7.78 -5.64
C ILE A 152 0.01 -7.15 -5.16
N GLN A 153 -0.06 -6.80 -3.88
CA GLN A 153 -1.24 -6.17 -3.28
C GLN A 153 -1.51 -4.78 -3.86
N ALA A 154 -0.45 -3.97 -4.09
CA ALA A 154 -0.57 -2.68 -4.72
C ALA A 154 -1.05 -2.78 -6.18
N CYS A 155 -0.56 -3.72 -6.97
CA CYS A 155 -1.04 -3.99 -8.32
C CYS A 155 -2.53 -4.37 -8.35
N TRP A 156 -3.01 -5.16 -7.37
CA TRP A 156 -4.44 -5.41 -7.20
C TRP A 156 -5.22 -4.13 -6.92
N LYS A 157 -4.76 -3.28 -5.99
CA LYS A 157 -5.38 -1.97 -5.72
C LYS A 157 -5.42 -1.10 -6.98
N MET A 158 -4.35 -1.08 -7.77
CA MET A 158 -4.32 -0.30 -9.02
C MET A 158 -5.32 -0.83 -10.03
N TYR A 159 -5.51 -2.15 -10.16
CA TYR A 159 -6.57 -2.71 -10.97
C TYR A 159 -7.97 -2.29 -10.47
N GLU A 160 -8.21 -2.34 -9.17
CA GLU A 160 -9.49 -1.92 -8.59
C GLU A 160 -9.79 -0.43 -8.85
N TRP A 161 -8.79 0.44 -8.81
CA TRP A 161 -8.92 1.87 -9.08
C TRP A 161 -9.04 2.22 -10.55
N THR A 162 -8.31 1.53 -11.41
CA THR A 162 -8.16 1.92 -12.83
C THR A 162 -8.95 1.06 -13.81
N GLY A 163 -9.23 -0.19 -13.47
CA GLY A 163 -9.74 -1.19 -14.40
C GLY A 163 -8.70 -1.63 -15.46
N ASP A 164 -7.43 -1.27 -15.27
CA ASP A 164 -6.36 -1.62 -16.21
C ASP A 164 -5.99 -3.11 -16.07
N LYS A 165 -6.40 -3.88 -17.08
CA LYS A 165 -6.22 -5.33 -17.10
C LYS A 165 -4.76 -5.76 -17.27
N ASP A 166 -3.85 -4.88 -17.62
CA ASP A 166 -2.43 -5.22 -17.72
C ASP A 166 -1.88 -5.68 -16.37
N TYR A 167 -2.39 -5.14 -15.25
CA TYR A 167 -2.06 -5.65 -13.92
C TYR A 167 -2.45 -7.11 -13.69
N LEU A 168 -3.38 -7.66 -14.49
CA LEU A 168 -3.84 -9.04 -14.39
C LEU A 168 -3.23 -9.97 -15.46
N THR A 169 -2.90 -9.43 -16.64
CA THR A 169 -2.66 -10.24 -17.82
C THR A 169 -1.36 -9.94 -18.57
N ASP A 170 -0.69 -8.82 -18.29
CA ASP A 170 0.62 -8.54 -18.88
C ASP A 170 1.64 -9.56 -18.39
N SER A 171 2.38 -10.14 -19.30
CA SER A 171 3.32 -11.23 -19.03
C SER A 171 4.42 -10.88 -18.03
N CYS A 172 4.80 -9.60 -17.94
CA CYS A 172 5.78 -9.12 -16.98
C CYS A 172 5.24 -9.21 -15.54
N PHE A 173 4.02 -8.70 -15.31
CA PHE A 173 3.36 -8.78 -14.01
C PHE A 173 3.02 -10.21 -13.63
N VAL A 174 2.45 -10.99 -14.57
CA VAL A 174 2.12 -12.42 -14.33
C VAL A 174 3.36 -13.22 -13.94
N ASN A 175 4.49 -13.03 -14.65
CA ASN A 175 5.76 -13.67 -14.28
C ASN A 175 6.24 -13.23 -12.89
N PHE A 176 6.14 -11.95 -12.55
CA PHE A 176 6.52 -11.45 -11.23
C PHE A 176 5.70 -12.11 -10.12
N TYR A 177 4.38 -12.23 -10.29
CA TYR A 177 3.50 -12.88 -9.31
C TYR A 177 3.85 -14.37 -9.16
N ASP A 178 3.99 -15.08 -10.28
CA ASP A 178 4.36 -16.50 -10.26
C ASP A 178 5.69 -16.72 -9.51
N LYS A 179 6.74 -15.97 -9.86
CA LYS A 179 8.04 -16.10 -9.21
C LYS A 179 8.04 -15.71 -7.75
N SER A 180 7.30 -14.66 -7.39
CA SER A 180 7.17 -14.17 -6.00
C SER A 180 6.42 -15.18 -5.11
N LEU A 181 5.37 -15.81 -5.62
CA LEU A 181 4.51 -16.70 -4.83
C LEU A 181 4.97 -18.16 -4.80
N ASN A 182 5.93 -18.54 -5.65
CA ASN A 182 6.46 -19.89 -5.75
C ASN A 182 7.96 -19.96 -5.45
N GLU A 183 8.83 -19.63 -6.40
CA GLU A 183 10.28 -19.79 -6.25
C GLU A 183 10.85 -18.92 -5.13
N TYR A 184 10.42 -17.67 -5.01
CA TYR A 184 10.83 -16.76 -3.93
C TYR A 184 10.43 -17.31 -2.56
N VAL A 185 9.17 -17.71 -2.39
CA VAL A 185 8.67 -18.29 -1.13
C VAL A 185 9.48 -19.53 -0.76
N LYS A 186 9.74 -20.43 -1.70
CA LYS A 186 10.54 -21.63 -1.49
C LYS A 186 11.99 -21.30 -1.16
N HIS A 187 12.63 -20.42 -1.92
CA HIS A 187 14.03 -20.04 -1.73
C HIS A 187 14.25 -19.44 -0.32
N TRP A 188 13.39 -18.56 0.10
CA TRP A 188 13.51 -17.84 1.37
C TRP A 188 12.87 -18.58 2.55
N ARG A 189 12.39 -19.83 2.35
CA ARG A 189 11.73 -20.66 3.36
C ARG A 189 10.60 -19.94 4.04
N LEU A 190 9.70 -19.40 3.23
CA LEU A 190 8.55 -18.60 3.70
C LEU A 190 7.25 -19.42 3.73
N GLU A 191 7.25 -20.71 3.35
CA GLU A 191 6.07 -21.56 3.42
C GLU A 191 5.53 -21.61 4.87
N PRO A 192 4.20 -21.60 5.06
CA PRO A 192 3.58 -21.53 6.40
C PRO A 192 4.12 -22.55 7.39
N GLU A 193 4.41 -23.77 6.94
CA GLU A 193 4.94 -24.85 7.76
C GLU A 193 6.40 -24.65 8.20
N ASN A 194 7.16 -23.85 7.50
CA ASN A 194 8.60 -23.66 7.71
C ASN A 194 8.97 -22.28 8.26
N ILE A 195 8.05 -21.30 8.18
CA ILE A 195 8.38 -19.89 8.36
C ILE A 195 8.91 -19.55 9.77
N MET A 196 8.44 -20.23 10.80
CA MET A 196 8.91 -20.02 12.18
C MET A 196 10.29 -20.65 12.46
N ASP A 197 10.74 -21.57 11.60
CA ASP A 197 12.04 -22.28 11.73
C ASP A 197 13.10 -21.79 10.74
N ARG A 198 12.83 -20.70 10.03
CA ARG A 198 13.80 -20.13 9.09
C ARG A 198 15.00 -19.52 9.82
N PRO A 199 16.21 -19.57 9.23
CA PRO A 199 17.39 -18.91 9.82
C PRO A 199 17.34 -17.40 9.62
N ARG A 200 18.02 -16.70 10.52
CA ARG A 200 18.29 -15.26 10.36
C ARG A 200 19.22 -15.02 9.15
N TYR A 201 18.99 -13.95 8.40
CA TYR A 201 19.85 -13.53 7.29
C TYR A 201 20.28 -14.72 6.41
N MET A 202 19.34 -15.31 5.71
CA MET A 202 19.61 -16.51 4.90
C MET A 202 20.71 -16.30 3.84
N HIS A 203 20.87 -15.06 3.35
CA HIS A 203 21.92 -14.70 2.42
C HIS A 203 22.61 -13.42 2.86
N GLN A 204 23.78 -13.59 3.46
CA GLN A 204 24.70 -12.51 3.79
C GLN A 204 25.78 -12.43 2.72
N PRO A 205 26.33 -11.25 2.40
CA PRO A 205 27.53 -11.15 1.57
C PRO A 205 28.73 -11.81 2.27
N ASP A 206 29.71 -12.28 1.47
CA ASP A 206 30.92 -12.94 1.98
C ASP A 206 31.72 -12.08 2.98
N ASN A 207 31.70 -10.76 2.77
CA ASN A 207 32.35 -9.76 3.63
C ASN A 207 31.40 -9.08 4.60
N PHE A 208 30.29 -9.74 4.99
CA PHE A 208 29.26 -9.17 5.85
C PHE A 208 29.82 -8.69 7.19
N ASP A 209 29.59 -7.41 7.48
CA ASP A 209 29.93 -6.75 8.72
C ASP A 209 28.73 -5.94 9.21
N LEU A 210 28.17 -6.30 10.37
CA LEU A 210 27.02 -5.62 10.96
C LEU A 210 27.20 -4.10 11.14
N ASN A 211 28.43 -3.62 11.24
CA ASN A 211 28.71 -2.22 11.46
C ASN A 211 28.90 -1.42 10.16
N ASN A 212 29.39 -2.07 9.11
CA ASN A 212 29.82 -1.38 7.89
C ASN A 212 28.98 -1.68 6.66
N ASN A 213 28.52 -2.93 6.47
CA ASN A 213 27.80 -3.32 5.27
C ASN A 213 26.46 -4.06 5.52
N PHE A 214 25.86 -3.84 6.69
CA PHE A 214 24.55 -4.42 7.01
C PHE A 214 23.50 -4.11 5.94
N HIS A 215 23.56 -2.90 5.37
CA HIS A 215 22.66 -2.42 4.33
C HIS A 215 22.74 -3.21 3.00
N THR A 216 23.77 -4.02 2.81
CA THR A 216 23.88 -4.92 1.66
C THR A 216 23.30 -6.32 1.92
N CYS A 217 22.75 -6.56 3.12
CA CYS A 217 22.17 -7.84 3.49
C CYS A 217 20.77 -7.99 2.90
N ARG A 218 20.56 -8.98 2.03
CA ARG A 218 19.25 -9.35 1.52
C ARG A 218 18.61 -10.45 2.36
N GLY A 219 17.29 -10.58 2.24
CA GLY A 219 16.54 -11.61 2.95
C GLY A 219 16.11 -11.25 4.35
N LEU A 220 16.01 -9.96 4.64
CA LEU A 220 15.47 -9.46 5.90
C LEU A 220 13.97 -9.74 5.98
N ALA A 221 13.55 -10.40 7.04
CA ALA A 221 12.18 -10.88 7.19
C ALA A 221 11.27 -9.90 7.95
N SER A 222 11.49 -8.61 7.78
CA SER A 222 10.72 -7.52 8.37
C SER A 222 11.14 -6.18 7.76
N TYR A 223 10.30 -5.18 7.83
CA TYR A 223 10.67 -3.78 7.59
C TYR A 223 11.44 -3.14 8.75
N VAL A 224 11.59 -3.85 9.85
CA VAL A 224 12.40 -3.39 10.98
C VAL A 224 13.87 -3.69 10.75
N GLU A 225 14.63 -2.65 10.45
CA GLU A 225 16.00 -2.75 9.94
C GLU A 225 17.06 -2.92 11.04
N ASN A 226 16.76 -2.46 12.25
CA ASN A 226 17.76 -2.35 13.31
C ASN A 226 17.76 -3.52 14.33
N PHE A 227 16.88 -4.51 14.18
CA PHE A 227 16.79 -5.63 15.09
C PHE A 227 17.64 -6.81 14.62
N ARG A 228 18.85 -6.93 15.15
CA ARG A 228 19.91 -7.85 14.67
C ARG A 228 19.61 -9.34 14.85
N GLY A 229 18.86 -9.71 15.86
CA GLY A 229 18.51 -11.11 16.15
C GLY A 229 17.26 -11.63 15.44
N LEU A 230 16.60 -10.80 14.64
CA LEU A 230 15.32 -11.10 14.03
C LEU A 230 15.43 -12.19 12.97
N THR A 231 14.56 -13.20 13.06
CA THR A 231 14.36 -14.23 12.03
C THR A 231 13.04 -14.05 11.27
N LEU A 232 12.03 -13.44 11.90
CA LEU A 232 10.73 -13.19 11.32
C LEU A 232 10.05 -12.01 12.02
N GLY A 233 9.50 -11.06 11.23
CA GLY A 233 8.60 -10.02 11.69
C GLY A 233 7.14 -10.38 11.41
N VAL A 234 6.23 -9.93 12.26
CA VAL A 234 4.78 -10.10 12.05
C VAL A 234 4.29 -9.34 10.82
N ASP A 235 4.96 -8.25 10.47
CA ASP A 235 4.72 -7.44 9.29
C ASP A 235 4.94 -8.24 7.99
N LEU A 236 5.94 -9.14 7.93
CA LEU A 236 6.11 -10.03 6.79
C LEU A 236 4.92 -10.99 6.64
N LEU A 237 4.42 -11.57 7.75
CA LEU A 237 3.24 -12.43 7.69
C LEU A 237 2.01 -11.67 7.17
N ALA A 238 1.84 -10.41 7.58
CA ALA A 238 0.76 -9.55 7.10
C ALA A 238 0.89 -9.23 5.61
N SER A 239 2.10 -8.90 5.14
CA SER A 239 2.37 -8.70 3.71
C SER A 239 2.09 -9.96 2.89
N MET A 240 2.50 -11.12 3.37
CA MET A 240 2.23 -12.40 2.70
C MET A 240 0.73 -12.70 2.64
N TYR A 241 0.01 -12.53 3.75
CA TYR A 241 -1.45 -12.65 3.76
C TYR A 241 -2.08 -11.75 2.68
N ALA A 242 -1.71 -10.47 2.65
CA ALA A 242 -2.26 -9.52 1.70
C ALA A 242 -1.91 -9.84 0.24
N GLY A 243 -0.65 -10.21 -0.03
CA GLY A 243 -0.18 -10.58 -1.37
C GLY A 243 -0.88 -11.82 -1.93
N TYR A 244 -0.98 -12.90 -1.14
CA TYR A 244 -1.71 -14.10 -1.56
C TYR A 244 -3.21 -13.85 -1.75
N LYS A 245 -3.83 -13.08 -0.87
CA LYS A 245 -5.24 -12.69 -1.00
C LYS A 245 -5.49 -11.87 -2.26
N ALA A 246 -4.62 -10.91 -2.56
CA ALA A 246 -4.68 -10.10 -3.77
C ALA A 246 -4.55 -10.95 -5.04
N HIS A 247 -3.55 -11.84 -5.09
CA HIS A 247 -3.37 -12.72 -6.24
C HIS A 247 -4.54 -13.71 -6.42
N ALA A 248 -5.10 -14.21 -5.33
CA ALA A 248 -6.31 -15.03 -5.39
C ALA A 248 -7.49 -14.31 -6.05
N GLN A 249 -7.66 -13.02 -5.74
CA GLN A 249 -8.68 -12.18 -6.36
C GLN A 249 -8.40 -11.94 -7.85
N MET A 250 -7.14 -11.66 -8.22
CA MET A 250 -6.70 -11.55 -9.62
C MET A 250 -6.97 -12.84 -10.40
N ALA A 251 -6.60 -14.00 -9.84
CA ALA A 251 -6.83 -15.31 -10.45
C ALA A 251 -8.33 -15.60 -10.66
N ALA A 252 -9.16 -15.24 -9.68
CA ALA A 252 -10.62 -15.39 -9.80
C ALA A 252 -11.21 -14.56 -10.94
N ILE A 253 -10.76 -13.30 -11.11
CA ILE A 253 -11.17 -12.43 -12.23
C ILE A 253 -10.71 -13.01 -13.58
N CYS A 254 -9.53 -13.62 -13.63
CA CYS A 254 -9.01 -14.29 -14.81
C CYS A 254 -9.66 -15.66 -15.09
N GLY A 255 -10.56 -16.14 -14.21
CA GLY A 255 -11.25 -17.43 -14.35
C GLY A 255 -10.47 -18.64 -13.84
N ASP A 256 -9.28 -18.44 -13.24
CA ASP A 256 -8.50 -19.51 -12.62
C ASP A 256 -8.94 -19.77 -11.18
N SER A 257 -10.02 -20.53 -11.04
CA SER A 257 -10.59 -20.88 -9.74
C SER A 257 -9.73 -21.84 -8.92
N VAL A 258 -8.76 -22.53 -9.53
CA VAL A 258 -7.87 -23.46 -8.83
C VAL A 258 -6.80 -22.65 -8.09
N THR A 259 -6.10 -21.77 -8.81
CA THR A 259 -5.12 -20.85 -8.22
C THR A 259 -5.78 -19.97 -7.16
N ALA A 260 -6.96 -19.39 -7.45
CA ALA A 260 -7.68 -18.56 -6.49
C ALA A 260 -7.93 -19.28 -5.15
N ARG A 261 -8.41 -20.55 -5.18
CA ARG A 261 -8.64 -21.32 -3.95
C ARG A 261 -7.35 -21.68 -3.21
N ASN A 262 -6.29 -22.02 -3.95
CA ASN A 262 -5.01 -22.39 -3.35
C ASN A 262 -4.37 -21.19 -2.64
N ASP A 263 -4.40 -20.02 -3.27
CA ASP A 263 -3.83 -18.81 -2.69
C ASP A 263 -4.64 -18.28 -1.52
N LEU A 264 -5.97 -18.39 -1.55
CA LEU A 264 -6.79 -18.09 -0.36
C LEU A 264 -6.44 -19.00 0.82
N LYS A 265 -6.19 -20.31 0.59
CA LYS A 265 -5.75 -21.22 1.65
C LYS A 265 -4.39 -20.81 2.23
N LYS A 266 -3.46 -20.35 1.39
CA LYS A 266 -2.16 -19.85 1.86
C LYS A 266 -2.33 -18.55 2.64
N ALA A 267 -3.13 -17.59 2.14
CA ALA A 267 -3.47 -16.37 2.87
C ALA A 267 -4.05 -16.71 4.25
N ASP A 268 -5.04 -17.60 4.32
CA ASP A 268 -5.64 -18.03 5.59
C ASP A 268 -4.60 -18.68 6.52
N ALA A 269 -3.65 -19.44 5.99
CA ALA A 269 -2.60 -20.07 6.79
C ALA A 269 -1.69 -19.01 7.46
N TYR A 270 -1.27 -17.96 6.74
CA TYR A 270 -0.47 -16.87 7.34
C TYR A 270 -1.28 -16.09 8.36
N GLN A 271 -2.54 -15.80 8.07
CA GLN A 271 -3.42 -15.12 9.02
C GLN A 271 -3.66 -15.96 10.29
N ASN A 272 -3.82 -17.28 10.17
CA ASN A 272 -3.91 -18.16 11.33
C ASN A 272 -2.61 -18.20 12.14
N ILE A 273 -1.44 -18.16 11.50
CA ILE A 273 -0.16 -18.06 12.23
C ILE A 273 -0.13 -16.77 13.05
N ILE A 274 -0.56 -15.63 12.50
CA ILE A 274 -0.67 -14.37 13.24
C ILE A 274 -1.58 -14.54 14.47
N GLU A 275 -2.77 -15.06 14.26
CA GLU A 275 -3.77 -15.21 15.34
C GLU A 275 -3.36 -16.22 16.41
N ASP A 276 -2.80 -17.37 16.01
CA ASP A 276 -2.56 -18.49 16.91
C ASP A 276 -1.23 -18.39 17.68
N LYS A 277 -0.23 -17.68 17.13
CA LYS A 277 1.13 -17.68 17.67
C LYS A 277 1.64 -16.32 18.12
N TRP A 278 1.15 -15.22 17.57
CA TRP A 278 1.73 -13.90 17.81
C TRP A 278 0.94 -13.04 18.80
N TRP A 279 -0.28 -13.46 19.17
CA TRP A 279 -1.06 -12.79 20.19
C TRP A 279 -0.61 -13.21 21.59
N ASP A 280 -0.30 -12.22 22.43
CA ASP A 280 0.01 -12.42 23.85
C ASP A 280 -1.27 -12.25 24.66
N GLU A 281 -1.83 -13.38 25.14
CA GLU A 281 -3.08 -13.38 25.92
C GLU A 281 -2.94 -12.72 27.29
N GLU A 282 -1.75 -12.76 27.90
CA GLU A 282 -1.51 -12.16 29.21
C GLU A 282 -1.47 -10.63 29.13
N HIS A 283 -0.81 -10.10 28.08
CA HIS A 283 -0.58 -8.68 27.92
C HIS A 283 -1.55 -8.02 26.94
N GLN A 284 -2.35 -8.79 26.23
CA GLN A 284 -3.36 -8.37 25.25
C GLN A 284 -2.81 -7.48 24.12
N TYR A 285 -1.71 -7.94 23.52
CA TYR A 285 -1.13 -7.31 22.33
C TYR A 285 -0.48 -8.35 21.41
N TYR A 286 -0.21 -7.96 20.16
CA TYR A 286 0.62 -8.76 19.26
C TYR A 286 2.10 -8.58 19.57
N GLN A 287 2.82 -9.70 19.71
CA GLN A 287 4.27 -9.74 19.56
C GLN A 287 4.63 -9.36 18.11
N THR A 288 5.83 -8.80 17.89
CA THR A 288 6.17 -8.27 16.58
C THR A 288 7.41 -8.89 15.95
N PHE A 289 8.30 -9.47 16.77
CA PHE A 289 9.52 -10.12 16.31
C PHE A 289 9.68 -11.52 16.88
N TRP A 290 10.12 -12.45 16.05
CA TRP A 290 10.60 -13.76 16.40
C TRP A 290 12.09 -13.83 16.11
N THR A 291 12.89 -14.36 17.05
CA THR A 291 14.34 -14.31 17.04
C THR A 291 14.97 -15.70 16.95
N GLU A 292 16.27 -15.75 16.64
CA GLU A 292 17.01 -17.01 16.45
C GLU A 292 17.10 -17.88 17.71
N ASP A 293 16.98 -17.31 18.90
CA ASP A 293 16.86 -18.02 20.18
C ASP A 293 15.42 -18.50 20.47
N LYS A 294 14.52 -18.38 19.49
CA LYS A 294 13.12 -18.80 19.55
C LYS A 294 12.33 -18.09 20.65
N THR A 295 12.54 -16.78 20.78
CA THR A 295 11.77 -15.92 21.68
C THR A 295 11.00 -14.85 20.91
N PHE A 296 9.85 -14.46 21.45
CA PHE A 296 9.09 -13.34 20.97
C PHE A 296 9.54 -12.03 21.61
N HIS A 297 9.52 -10.98 20.83
CA HIS A 297 9.79 -9.62 21.27
C HIS A 297 8.76 -8.65 20.72
N ARG A 298 8.70 -7.47 21.32
CA ARG A 298 7.79 -6.43 20.93
C ARG A 298 8.54 -5.17 20.46
N GLY A 299 8.02 -4.56 19.40
CA GLY A 299 8.50 -3.32 18.82
C GLY A 299 7.52 -2.85 17.75
N GLU A 300 8.03 -2.41 16.61
CA GLU A 300 7.24 -2.01 15.45
C GLU A 300 6.64 -3.24 14.72
N GLY A 301 5.64 -2.99 13.83
CA GLY A 301 5.00 -4.04 13.01
C GLY A 301 3.48 -4.09 13.12
N VAL A 302 2.90 -3.68 14.26
CA VAL A 302 1.43 -3.66 14.45
C VAL A 302 0.72 -2.75 13.44
N PRO A 303 1.22 -1.56 13.06
CA PRO A 303 0.60 -0.76 12.00
C PRO A 303 0.42 -1.52 10.69
N VAL A 304 1.36 -2.39 10.32
CA VAL A 304 1.29 -3.19 9.09
C VAL A 304 0.22 -4.27 9.16
N LEU A 305 0.00 -4.89 10.34
CA LEU A 305 -1.13 -5.80 10.56
C LEU A 305 -2.47 -5.10 10.30
N LEU A 306 -2.63 -3.90 10.83
CA LEU A 306 -3.84 -3.09 10.69
C LEU A 306 -4.01 -2.61 9.23
N TRP A 307 -2.95 -2.17 8.60
CA TRP A 307 -2.98 -1.66 7.23
C TRP A 307 -3.42 -2.73 6.23
N PHE A 308 -2.88 -3.96 6.36
CA PHE A 308 -3.28 -5.09 5.52
C PHE A 308 -4.57 -5.78 5.98
N ASN A 309 -5.22 -5.31 7.07
CA ASN A 309 -6.41 -5.94 7.64
C ASN A 309 -6.18 -7.44 7.94
N ALA A 310 -5.02 -7.74 8.54
CA ALA A 310 -4.58 -9.10 8.79
C ALA A 310 -5.10 -9.70 10.10
N ILE A 311 -5.77 -8.91 10.95
CA ILE A 311 -6.34 -9.32 12.22
C ILE A 311 -7.79 -9.76 12.01
N LYS A 312 -8.15 -10.97 12.50
CA LYS A 312 -9.50 -11.54 12.39
C LYS A 312 -10.40 -11.18 13.57
N ASP A 313 -9.81 -11.22 14.77
CA ASP A 313 -10.57 -11.07 16.00
C ASP A 313 -10.85 -9.60 16.30
N ASP A 314 -12.12 -9.23 16.49
CA ASP A 314 -12.56 -7.84 16.72
C ASP A 314 -11.98 -7.25 18.02
N PHE A 315 -11.79 -8.07 19.06
CA PHE A 315 -11.21 -7.61 20.31
C PHE A 315 -9.71 -7.29 20.11
N ARG A 316 -8.98 -8.19 19.46
CA ARG A 316 -7.55 -8.00 19.15
C ARG A 316 -7.33 -6.82 18.19
N LEU A 317 -8.24 -6.63 17.24
CA LEU A 317 -8.23 -5.46 16.35
C LEU A 317 -8.35 -4.16 17.16
N LYS A 318 -9.34 -4.05 18.04
CA LYS A 318 -9.52 -2.87 18.89
C LYS A 318 -8.34 -2.64 19.83
N ALA A 319 -7.83 -3.71 20.45
CA ALA A 319 -6.65 -3.63 21.31
C ALA A 319 -5.43 -3.13 20.54
N SER A 320 -5.22 -3.58 19.30
CA SER A 320 -4.13 -3.15 18.42
C SER A 320 -4.27 -1.68 18.01
N ILE A 321 -5.48 -1.19 17.73
CA ILE A 321 -5.71 0.23 17.44
C ILE A 321 -5.41 1.08 18.67
N ASN A 322 -5.90 0.69 19.84
CA ASN A 322 -5.60 1.39 21.09
C ASN A 322 -4.08 1.42 21.39
N ASP A 323 -3.40 0.32 21.08
CA ASP A 323 -1.95 0.21 21.24
C ASP A 323 -1.20 1.20 20.34
N ILE A 324 -1.53 1.30 19.06
CA ILE A 324 -0.87 2.26 18.16
C ILE A 324 -1.18 3.72 18.55
N LEU A 325 -2.39 4.01 19.04
CA LEU A 325 -2.78 5.35 19.48
C LEU A 325 -2.10 5.77 20.77
N SER A 326 -1.57 4.84 21.55
CA SER A 326 -0.88 5.10 22.83
C SER A 326 0.61 5.41 22.70
N LYS A 327 1.18 5.38 21.49
CA LYS A 327 2.62 5.47 21.22
C LYS A 327 2.95 6.54 20.20
N GLU A 328 4.22 6.94 20.20
CA GLU A 328 4.80 7.73 19.13
C GLU A 328 5.34 6.80 18.04
N TRP A 329 5.20 7.24 16.79
CA TRP A 329 5.62 6.47 15.61
C TRP A 329 6.47 7.33 14.69
N ASN A 330 7.31 6.68 13.89
CA ASN A 330 8.03 7.33 12.80
C ASN A 330 7.04 7.76 11.69
N VAL A 331 7.50 8.63 10.83
CA VAL A 331 6.67 9.26 9.80
C VAL A 331 6.16 8.25 8.77
N GLU A 332 6.92 7.22 8.51
CA GLU A 332 6.57 6.12 7.59
C GLU A 332 5.32 5.36 8.08
N ASN A 333 5.20 5.12 9.39
CA ASN A 333 3.98 4.54 9.97
C ASN A 333 2.84 5.56 10.03
N LEU A 334 3.12 6.80 10.47
CA LEU A 334 2.10 7.83 10.64
C LEU A 334 1.38 8.19 9.34
N SER A 335 2.05 8.10 8.18
CA SER A 335 1.48 8.43 6.88
C SER A 335 0.24 7.59 6.53
N HIS A 336 0.13 6.38 7.07
CA HIS A 336 -0.98 5.45 6.80
C HIS A 336 -2.13 5.56 7.81
N PHE A 337 -1.92 6.21 8.96
CA PHE A 337 -2.91 6.26 10.03
C PHE A 337 -4.24 6.90 9.63
N PRO A 338 -4.28 8.01 8.87
CA PRO A 338 -5.56 8.61 8.50
C PRO A 338 -6.51 7.65 7.78
N GLU A 339 -6.07 7.06 6.65
CA GLU A 339 -6.91 6.12 5.89
C GLU A 339 -7.31 4.92 6.75
N MET A 340 -6.32 4.31 7.40
CA MET A 340 -6.51 3.12 8.22
C MET A 340 -7.50 3.34 9.36
N LEU A 341 -7.39 4.43 10.10
CA LEU A 341 -8.28 4.74 11.22
C LEU A 341 -9.70 5.08 10.76
N TYR A 342 -9.88 5.82 9.66
CA TYR A 342 -11.20 6.03 9.06
C TYR A 342 -11.85 4.70 8.68
N ARG A 343 -11.12 3.80 8.04
CA ARG A 343 -11.59 2.47 7.65
C ARG A 343 -12.11 1.65 8.84
N PHE A 344 -11.50 1.82 10.01
CA PHE A 344 -11.93 1.14 11.25
C PHE A 344 -12.93 1.96 12.09
N GLY A 345 -13.32 3.16 11.65
CA GLY A 345 -14.31 4.01 12.32
C GLY A 345 -13.79 4.78 13.54
N TYR A 346 -12.48 5.05 13.59
CA TYR A 346 -11.82 5.94 14.56
C TYR A 346 -11.67 7.34 13.95
N ASP A 347 -12.83 7.93 13.65
CA ASP A 347 -12.94 9.11 12.78
C ASP A 347 -12.26 10.36 13.39
N GLU A 348 -12.36 10.56 14.71
CA GLU A 348 -11.73 11.70 15.41
C GLU A 348 -10.19 11.57 15.43
N GLU A 349 -9.66 10.40 15.69
CA GLU A 349 -8.23 10.12 15.67
C GLU A 349 -7.66 10.24 14.25
N ALA A 350 -8.38 9.71 13.27
CA ALA A 350 -8.02 9.82 11.85
C ALA A 350 -7.93 11.29 11.43
N TYR A 351 -8.90 12.10 11.81
CA TYR A 351 -8.89 13.54 11.55
C TYR A 351 -7.66 14.23 12.17
N LYS A 352 -7.34 13.94 13.44
CA LYS A 352 -6.18 14.52 14.11
C LYS A 352 -4.88 14.24 13.35
N TYR A 353 -4.64 12.97 12.98
CA TYR A 353 -3.46 12.62 12.18
C TYR A 353 -3.47 13.32 10.81
N LEU A 354 -4.61 13.35 10.13
CA LEU A 354 -4.74 13.94 8.81
C LEU A 354 -4.33 15.42 8.79
N VAL A 355 -4.77 16.20 9.76
CA VAL A 355 -4.49 17.65 9.82
C VAL A 355 -3.10 17.97 10.42
N THR A 356 -2.49 17.06 11.16
CA THR A 356 -1.17 17.29 11.79
C THR A 356 0.00 16.79 10.95
N LEU A 357 -0.19 15.79 10.09
CA LEU A 357 0.86 15.25 9.22
C LEU A 357 1.65 16.28 8.42
N PRO A 358 1.03 17.38 7.90
CA PRO A 358 1.77 18.44 7.22
C PRO A 358 2.81 19.18 8.07
N SER A 359 2.82 18.98 9.38
CA SER A 359 3.71 19.66 10.32
C SER A 359 4.56 18.75 11.20
N VAL A 360 4.50 17.43 11.00
CA VAL A 360 5.34 16.50 11.75
C VAL A 360 6.80 16.60 11.30
N ASN A 361 7.71 16.16 12.16
CA ASN A 361 9.12 16.06 11.78
C ASN A 361 9.27 15.10 10.58
N ARG A 362 10.06 15.49 9.58
CA ARG A 362 10.24 14.77 8.31
C ARG A 362 8.97 14.70 7.44
N CYS A 363 8.05 15.67 7.56
CA CYS A 363 6.85 15.70 6.70
C CYS A 363 7.17 15.85 5.21
N GLU A 364 8.41 16.25 4.85
CA GLU A 364 8.91 16.26 3.47
C GLU A 364 9.19 14.85 2.89
N TYR A 365 9.09 13.80 3.71
CA TYR A 365 9.19 12.43 3.19
C TYR A 365 8.03 12.18 2.22
N PRO A 366 8.28 11.71 0.98
CA PRO A 366 7.24 11.65 -0.06
C PRO A 366 5.97 10.91 0.38
N GLU A 367 6.13 9.80 1.10
CA GLU A 367 5.04 8.95 1.58
C GLU A 367 3.99 9.72 2.41
N VAL A 368 4.42 10.77 3.14
CA VAL A 368 3.50 11.57 3.96
C VAL A 368 2.48 12.29 3.09
N SER A 369 2.92 12.93 2.03
CA SER A 369 2.03 13.70 1.15
C SER A 369 1.03 12.79 0.43
N TYR A 370 1.46 11.63 -0.06
CA TYR A 370 0.56 10.66 -0.69
C TYR A 370 -0.40 10.03 0.32
N GLY A 371 0.05 9.78 1.56
CA GLY A 371 -0.79 9.28 2.65
C GLY A 371 -1.88 10.27 3.06
N VAL A 372 -1.59 11.57 3.11
CA VAL A 372 -2.61 12.61 3.35
C VAL A 372 -3.64 12.65 2.22
N ILE A 373 -3.22 12.54 0.95
CA ILE A 373 -4.14 12.47 -0.20
C ILE A 373 -5.07 11.25 -0.08
N GLU A 374 -4.51 10.05 0.19
CA GLU A 374 -5.29 8.82 0.39
C GLU A 374 -6.23 8.96 1.60
N GLY A 375 -5.74 9.54 2.71
CA GLY A 375 -6.52 9.78 3.91
C GLY A 375 -7.71 10.72 3.69
N CYS A 376 -7.56 11.77 2.87
CA CYS A 376 -8.68 12.67 2.52
C CYS A 376 -9.71 11.99 1.61
N ILE A 377 -9.28 11.26 0.59
CA ILE A 377 -10.16 10.76 -0.47
C ILE A 377 -10.64 9.34 -0.16
N GLY A 378 -9.74 8.40 0.10
CA GLY A 378 -10.06 7.02 0.46
C GLY A 378 -10.60 6.89 1.88
N GLY A 379 -10.00 7.64 2.82
CA GLY A 379 -10.39 7.65 4.23
C GLY A 379 -11.61 8.52 4.50
N LEU A 380 -11.43 9.83 4.64
CA LEU A 380 -12.48 10.77 5.06
C LEU A 380 -13.73 10.73 4.16
N MET A 381 -13.55 10.71 2.84
CA MET A 381 -14.67 10.62 1.89
C MET A 381 -15.10 9.18 1.60
N GLY A 382 -14.33 8.20 2.05
CA GLY A 382 -14.59 6.78 1.86
C GLY A 382 -14.76 6.38 0.40
N ILE A 383 -14.08 7.05 -0.53
CA ILE A 383 -14.15 6.73 -1.96
C ILE A 383 -13.34 5.47 -2.20
N ASN A 384 -14.03 4.38 -2.52
CA ASN A 384 -13.43 3.08 -2.73
C ASN A 384 -13.98 2.45 -4.04
N PRO A 385 -13.24 2.56 -5.14
CA PRO A 385 -13.57 1.92 -6.40
C PRO A 385 -13.29 0.42 -6.37
N SER A 386 -14.12 -0.35 -7.05
CA SER A 386 -13.96 -1.77 -7.28
C SER A 386 -14.25 -2.11 -8.74
N SER A 387 -13.21 -2.17 -9.55
CA SER A 387 -13.33 -2.55 -10.97
C SER A 387 -13.82 -3.97 -11.14
N SER A 388 -13.42 -4.87 -10.23
CA SER A 388 -13.87 -6.26 -10.20
C SER A 388 -15.40 -6.40 -10.06
N ASN A 389 -16.02 -5.49 -9.31
CA ASN A 389 -17.47 -5.44 -9.10
C ASN A 389 -18.17 -4.36 -9.95
N ASN A 390 -17.41 -3.56 -10.70
CA ASN A 390 -17.91 -2.40 -11.44
C ASN A 390 -18.70 -1.43 -10.54
N THR A 391 -18.19 -1.13 -9.35
CA THR A 391 -18.83 -0.28 -8.35
C THR A 391 -17.87 0.78 -7.83
N ILE A 392 -18.43 1.88 -7.35
CA ILE A 392 -17.74 2.89 -6.55
C ILE A 392 -18.57 3.09 -5.30
N THR A 393 -18.00 2.81 -4.14
CA THR A 393 -18.64 3.11 -2.86
C THR A 393 -18.10 4.40 -2.28
N THR A 394 -18.94 5.12 -1.54
CA THR A 394 -18.55 6.30 -0.76
C THR A 394 -19.16 6.21 0.63
N CYS A 395 -18.38 6.57 1.65
CA CYS A 395 -18.83 6.59 3.03
C CYS A 395 -18.16 7.76 3.76
N SER A 396 -18.87 8.87 3.92
CA SER A 396 -18.31 10.04 4.61
C SER A 396 -18.09 9.76 6.08
N HIS A 397 -16.92 10.16 6.57
CA HIS A 397 -16.48 10.09 7.96
C HIS A 397 -16.40 11.46 8.62
N LEU A 398 -17.17 12.45 8.12
CA LEU A 398 -17.27 13.77 8.74
C LEU A 398 -17.91 13.65 10.13
N THR A 399 -17.27 14.22 11.15
CA THR A 399 -17.71 14.18 12.55
C THR A 399 -18.40 15.48 12.97
N ASP A 400 -18.00 16.61 12.40
CA ASP A 400 -18.49 17.92 12.79
C ASP A 400 -19.73 18.34 12.01
N ASN A 401 -20.74 18.82 12.73
CA ASN A 401 -21.98 19.33 12.15
C ASN A 401 -21.71 20.65 11.39
N GLY A 402 -22.19 20.70 10.15
CA GLY A 402 -22.03 21.87 9.28
C GLY A 402 -20.74 21.89 8.46
N VAL A 403 -19.86 20.91 8.61
CA VAL A 403 -18.73 20.74 7.69
C VAL A 403 -19.26 20.22 6.35
N GLU A 404 -18.85 20.90 5.28
CA GLU A 404 -19.12 20.51 3.90
C GLU A 404 -17.79 20.23 3.20
N VAL A 405 -17.75 19.15 2.42
CA VAL A 405 -16.61 18.76 1.59
C VAL A 405 -17.08 18.50 0.17
N GLU A 406 -16.38 19.07 -0.77
CA GLU A 406 -16.52 18.80 -2.21
C GLU A 406 -15.18 18.28 -2.76
N VAL A 407 -15.23 17.10 -3.40
CA VAL A 407 -14.08 16.53 -4.10
C VAL A 407 -14.43 16.41 -5.58
N LYS A 408 -13.59 16.98 -6.46
CA LYS A 408 -13.78 16.96 -7.92
C LYS A 408 -12.65 16.23 -8.60
N ASN A 409 -12.96 15.67 -9.76
CA ASN A 409 -12.00 15.13 -10.71
C ASN A 409 -11.11 14.01 -10.12
N VAL A 410 -11.66 13.18 -9.25
CA VAL A 410 -10.96 11.97 -8.79
C VAL A 410 -10.96 10.95 -9.93
N PRO A 411 -9.78 10.50 -10.41
CA PRO A 411 -9.70 9.54 -11.49
C PRO A 411 -10.08 8.15 -11.02
N VAL A 412 -11.13 7.59 -11.61
CA VAL A 412 -11.63 6.24 -11.32
C VAL A 412 -11.97 5.55 -12.62
N PHE A 413 -11.48 4.34 -12.83
CA PHE A 413 -11.63 3.57 -14.06
C PHE A 413 -11.17 4.40 -15.28
N ASN A 414 -12.05 4.62 -16.24
CA ASN A 414 -11.75 5.42 -17.45
C ASN A 414 -12.32 6.84 -17.37
N GLY A 415 -12.57 7.38 -16.17
CA GLY A 415 -13.24 8.67 -16.00
C GLY A 415 -12.84 9.40 -14.73
N TYR A 416 -13.61 10.44 -14.44
CA TYR A 416 -13.46 11.25 -13.24
C TYR A 416 -14.78 11.32 -12.50
N ILE A 417 -14.74 11.29 -11.17
CA ILE A 417 -15.91 11.45 -10.32
C ILE A 417 -15.85 12.75 -9.52
N THR A 418 -17.02 13.26 -9.15
CA THR A 418 -17.20 14.34 -8.18
C THR A 418 -18.09 13.84 -7.05
N VAL A 419 -17.69 14.08 -5.81
CA VAL A 419 -18.42 13.66 -4.60
C VAL A 419 -18.57 14.86 -3.68
N ASN A 420 -19.80 15.08 -3.20
CA ASN A 420 -20.10 16.09 -2.18
C ASN A 420 -20.59 15.40 -0.92
N SER A 421 -20.12 15.84 0.23
CA SER A 421 -20.58 15.36 1.52
C SER A 421 -20.84 16.52 2.48
N SER A 422 -21.91 16.38 3.28
CA SER A 422 -22.19 17.30 4.38
C SER A 422 -22.85 16.52 5.51
N LEU A 423 -22.42 16.78 6.75
CA LEU A 423 -23.09 16.26 7.94
C LEU A 423 -24.10 17.32 8.45
N LYS A 424 -25.38 16.95 8.43
CA LYS A 424 -26.46 17.76 9.04
C LYS A 424 -27.12 16.94 10.13
N ILE A 425 -26.87 17.31 11.40
CA ILE A 425 -27.55 16.72 12.53
C ILE A 425 -28.85 17.51 12.71
N SER A 426 -30.00 16.90 12.35
CA SER A 426 -31.31 17.47 12.69
C SER A 426 -31.48 17.35 14.21
N GLN A 427 -31.67 18.46 14.90
CA GLN A 427 -32.16 18.46 16.29
C GLN A 427 -33.58 17.88 16.23
N ALA A 428 -33.78 16.73 16.85
CA ALA A 428 -35.09 16.12 17.07
C ALA A 428 -35.79 16.74 18.27
#